data_5bf2434c222f31d59bc1e0152c0f0142
#
_entry.id   5bf2434c222f31d59bc1e0152c0f0142
#
_cell.length_a   1.000
_cell.length_b   1.000
_cell.length_c   1.000
_cell.angle_alpha   90.00
_cell.angle_beta   90.00
_cell.angle_gamma   90.00
#
_symmetry.space_group_name_H-M   'P 1'
#
loop_
_entity.id
_entity.type
_entity.pdbx_description
1 polymer ?
#
loop_
_entity_poly.entity_id
_entity_poly.type
_entity_poly.pdbx_seq_one_letter_code
_entity_poly.pdbx_strand_id
1 'polypeptide(L)'
;MDVRRYANLRSMTVRGPQKIWDSSLAAIGLLYAQKQGKFRDYNDKVYELFWRRELDIEDPLVIKSVLTETNVDAANFNAFAAEEGPVLHKKIRTEAEEQGIFGVPTYVLNDEIFWGREHLPLIRLRLSEMGLSRPDTDAPIDTTHAWRPLGPGW
;
A
#
# COMPACT_ATOMS: atom_id res chain seq x y z
N MET A 1 -17.70 0.69 -0.34
CA MET A 1 -18.27 0.46 -1.69
C MET A 1 -17.39 1.04 -2.80
N ASP A 2 -16.77 2.17 -2.63
CA ASP A 2 -16.01 2.84 -3.70
C ASP A 2 -14.78 2.05 -4.17
N VAL A 3 -14.06 1.42 -3.27
CA VAL A 3 -12.91 0.59 -3.61
C VAL A 3 -13.22 -0.50 -4.66
N ARG A 4 -14.40 -1.10 -4.56
CA ARG A 4 -14.83 -2.12 -5.54
C ARG A 4 -15.13 -1.55 -6.92
N ARG A 5 -15.68 -0.32 -6.98
CA ARG A 5 -15.92 0.36 -8.25
C ARG A 5 -14.62 0.61 -8.99
N TYR A 6 -13.60 1.13 -8.30
CA TYR A 6 -12.28 1.35 -8.88
C TYR A 6 -11.56 0.04 -9.24
N ALA A 7 -11.72 -1.00 -8.44
CA ALA A 7 -11.18 -2.32 -8.73
C ALA A 7 -11.82 -2.91 -10.01
N ASN A 8 -13.16 -2.86 -10.10
CA ASN A 8 -13.89 -3.35 -11.28
C ASN A 8 -13.47 -2.65 -12.57
N LEU A 9 -13.27 -1.31 -12.53
CA LEU A 9 -12.77 -0.54 -13.67
C LEU A 9 -11.38 -0.97 -14.13
N ARG A 10 -10.61 -1.65 -13.27
CA ARG A 10 -9.26 -2.16 -13.54
C ARG A 10 -9.21 -3.67 -13.67
N SER A 11 -10.36 -4.33 -13.76
CA SER A 11 -10.45 -5.80 -13.77
C SER A 11 -9.75 -6.47 -12.58
N MET A 12 -9.72 -5.79 -11.44
CA MET A 12 -9.12 -6.29 -10.20
C MET A 12 -10.18 -6.89 -9.28
N THR A 13 -9.85 -8.02 -8.67
CA THR A 13 -10.72 -8.66 -7.67
C THR A 13 -10.46 -8.04 -6.29
N VAL A 14 -11.50 -7.47 -5.67
CA VAL A 14 -11.47 -7.01 -4.28
C VAL A 14 -12.61 -7.65 -3.51
N ARG A 15 -12.27 -8.57 -2.62
CA ARG A 15 -13.18 -9.20 -1.65
C ARG A 15 -12.88 -8.60 -0.26
N GLY A 16 -13.90 -8.05 0.40
CA GLY A 16 -13.71 -7.49 1.75
C GLY A 16 -13.16 -8.52 2.73
N PRO A 17 -12.35 -8.12 3.71
CA PRO A 17 -11.78 -9.03 4.69
C PRO A 17 -12.89 -9.70 5.53
N GLN A 18 -12.62 -10.91 6.01
CA GLN A 18 -13.58 -11.72 6.79
C GLN A 18 -13.45 -11.46 8.29
N LYS A 19 -12.34 -10.90 8.73
CA LYS A 19 -12.04 -10.52 10.11
C LYS A 19 -11.18 -9.26 10.11
N ILE A 20 -10.94 -8.70 11.27
CA ILE A 20 -9.87 -7.70 11.47
C ILE A 20 -8.56 -8.49 11.57
N TRP A 21 -7.65 -8.22 10.64
CA TRP A 21 -6.36 -8.88 10.54
C TRP A 21 -5.28 -8.07 11.25
N ASP A 22 -4.35 -8.76 11.92
CA ASP A 22 -3.08 -8.15 12.31
C ASP A 22 -2.14 -8.13 11.09
N SER A 23 -1.92 -6.97 10.54
CA SER A 23 -1.06 -6.78 9.36
C SER A 23 0.44 -6.67 9.71
N SER A 24 0.81 -6.77 10.97
CA SER A 24 2.19 -6.53 11.44
C SER A 24 3.18 -7.47 10.77
N LEU A 25 2.88 -8.77 10.68
CA LEU A 25 3.78 -9.74 10.08
C LEU A 25 3.98 -9.51 8.58
N ALA A 26 2.92 -9.21 7.85
CA ALA A 26 3.02 -8.88 6.43
C ALA A 26 3.82 -7.58 6.21
N ALA A 27 3.64 -6.57 7.08
CA ALA A 27 4.43 -5.34 7.04
C ALA A 27 5.92 -5.59 7.36
N ILE A 28 6.22 -6.47 8.31
CA ILE A 28 7.60 -6.91 8.60
C ILE A 28 8.20 -7.64 7.39
N GLY A 29 7.42 -8.49 6.71
CA GLY A 29 7.82 -9.12 5.45
C GLY A 29 8.15 -8.10 4.36
N LEU A 30 7.38 -7.00 4.28
CA LEU A 30 7.64 -5.90 3.36
C LEU A 30 8.97 -5.21 3.64
N LEU A 31 9.27 -4.93 4.92
CA LEU A 31 10.55 -4.34 5.34
C LEU A 31 11.73 -5.28 5.01
N TYR A 32 11.54 -6.57 5.20
CA TYR A 32 12.54 -7.58 4.83
C TYR A 32 12.79 -7.63 3.32
N ALA A 33 11.73 -7.62 2.52
CA ALA A 33 11.82 -7.56 1.06
C ALA A 33 12.48 -6.24 0.57
N GLN A 34 12.19 -5.13 1.23
CA GLN A 34 12.79 -3.83 0.94
C GLN A 34 14.31 -3.84 1.08
N LYS A 35 14.85 -4.50 2.10
CA LYS A 35 16.31 -4.65 2.30
C LYS A 35 17.00 -5.35 1.13
N GLN A 36 16.26 -6.13 0.35
CA GLN A 36 16.73 -6.87 -0.82
C GLN A 36 16.31 -6.25 -2.16
N GLY A 37 15.75 -5.01 -2.15
CA GLY A 37 15.30 -4.32 -3.36
C GLY A 37 14.02 -4.90 -3.99
N LYS A 38 13.26 -5.71 -3.24
CA LYS A 38 12.06 -6.43 -3.68
C LYS A 38 10.76 -5.90 -3.09
N PHE A 39 10.78 -4.63 -2.64
CA PHE A 39 9.61 -3.98 -2.04
C PHE A 39 8.36 -4.12 -2.89
N ARG A 40 8.43 -3.72 -4.16
CA ARG A 40 7.26 -3.68 -5.05
C ARG A 40 6.75 -5.08 -5.37
N ASP A 41 7.64 -6.00 -5.72
CA ASP A 41 7.28 -7.37 -6.08
C ASP A 41 6.50 -8.04 -4.94
N TYR A 42 7.01 -7.93 -3.71
CA TYR A 42 6.36 -8.46 -2.52
C TYR A 42 5.04 -7.74 -2.21
N ASN A 43 5.03 -6.41 -2.21
CA ASN A 43 3.84 -5.62 -1.91
C ASN A 43 2.69 -5.97 -2.84
N ASP A 44 2.93 -5.96 -4.15
CA ASP A 44 1.90 -6.21 -5.15
C ASP A 44 1.35 -7.64 -5.02
N LYS A 45 2.20 -8.63 -4.75
CA LYS A 45 1.80 -10.01 -4.53
C LYS A 45 0.95 -10.18 -3.27
N VAL A 46 1.34 -9.58 -2.14
CA VAL A 46 0.57 -9.61 -0.90
C VAL A 46 -0.80 -8.99 -1.09
N TYR A 47 -0.88 -7.80 -1.70
CA TYR A 47 -2.15 -7.13 -1.95
C TYR A 47 -3.05 -7.93 -2.88
N GLU A 48 -2.51 -8.49 -3.94
CA GLU A 48 -3.27 -9.34 -4.87
C GLU A 48 -3.92 -10.52 -4.15
N LEU A 49 -3.13 -11.31 -3.45
CA LEU A 49 -3.60 -12.52 -2.77
C LEU A 49 -4.55 -12.18 -1.60
N PHE A 50 -4.22 -11.16 -0.81
CA PHE A 50 -5.05 -10.75 0.33
C PHE A 50 -6.45 -10.34 -0.12
N TRP A 51 -6.55 -9.48 -1.13
CA TRP A 51 -7.85 -9.02 -1.62
C TRP A 51 -8.63 -10.09 -2.40
N ARG A 52 -7.97 -11.18 -2.78
CA ARG A 52 -8.63 -12.39 -3.30
C ARG A 52 -9.07 -13.33 -2.19
N ARG A 53 -8.68 -13.08 -0.94
CA ARG A 53 -8.86 -13.97 0.22
C ARG A 53 -8.11 -15.29 0.08
N GLU A 54 -6.93 -15.25 -0.50
CA GLU A 54 -6.04 -16.37 -0.78
C GLU A 54 -4.77 -16.33 0.08
N LEU A 55 -4.69 -15.37 1.03
CA LEU A 55 -3.52 -15.14 1.86
C LEU A 55 -3.90 -15.01 3.34
N ASP A 56 -3.30 -15.83 4.18
CA ASP A 56 -3.24 -15.62 5.63
C ASP A 56 -2.01 -14.77 5.96
N ILE A 57 -2.25 -13.49 6.25
CA ILE A 57 -1.16 -12.55 6.55
C ILE A 57 -0.60 -12.67 7.97
N GLU A 58 -1.20 -13.51 8.82
CA GLU A 58 -0.76 -13.78 10.18
C GLU A 58 0.07 -15.06 10.29
N ASP A 59 0.13 -15.89 9.24
CA ASP A 59 0.91 -17.12 9.22
C ASP A 59 2.34 -16.88 8.71
N PRO A 60 3.38 -17.11 9.55
CA PRO A 60 4.78 -16.91 9.16
C PRO A 60 5.23 -17.79 7.98
N LEU A 61 4.68 -18.99 7.84
CA LEU A 61 5.03 -19.89 6.73
C LEU A 61 4.46 -19.37 5.41
N VAL A 62 3.25 -18.84 5.46
CA VAL A 62 2.60 -18.22 4.29
C VAL A 62 3.36 -16.98 3.85
N ILE A 63 3.71 -16.09 4.77
CA ILE A 63 4.50 -14.89 4.44
C ILE A 63 5.88 -15.28 3.89
N LYS A 64 6.54 -16.29 4.47
CA LYS A 64 7.81 -16.80 3.95
C LYS A 64 7.70 -17.37 2.54
N SER A 65 6.59 -18.03 2.21
CA SER A 65 6.31 -18.52 0.84
C SER A 65 6.20 -17.34 -0.15
N VAL A 66 5.45 -16.31 0.20
CA VAL A 66 5.31 -15.11 -0.65
C VAL A 66 6.66 -14.42 -0.88
N LEU A 67 7.50 -14.32 0.14
CA LEU A 67 8.86 -13.79 -0.01
C LEU A 67 9.65 -14.59 -1.05
N THR A 68 9.61 -15.91 -0.95
CA THR A 68 10.31 -16.81 -1.89
C THR A 68 9.76 -16.67 -3.32
N GLU A 69 8.43 -16.63 -3.47
CA GLU A 69 7.76 -16.45 -4.76
C GLU A 69 8.12 -15.13 -5.44
N THR A 70 8.47 -14.12 -4.66
CA THR A 70 8.89 -12.78 -5.14
C THR A 70 10.41 -12.62 -5.25
N ASN A 71 11.14 -13.73 -5.26
CA ASN A 71 12.59 -13.78 -5.39
C ASN A 71 13.34 -13.04 -4.26
N VAL A 72 12.79 -13.10 -3.05
CA VAL A 72 13.46 -12.68 -1.82
C VAL A 72 14.13 -13.90 -1.20
N ASP A 73 15.40 -13.78 -0.81
CA ASP A 73 16.02 -14.80 0.01
C ASP A 73 15.39 -14.81 1.42
N ALA A 74 14.55 -15.81 1.66
CA ALA A 74 13.78 -15.92 2.90
C ALA A 74 14.47 -16.79 3.97
N ALA A 75 15.75 -17.16 3.80
CA ALA A 75 16.46 -18.04 4.73
C ALA A 75 16.43 -17.47 6.17
N ASN A 76 16.74 -16.20 6.33
CA ASN A 76 16.82 -15.51 7.62
C ASN A 76 15.55 -14.77 8.03
N PHE A 77 14.44 -14.94 7.32
CA PHE A 77 13.21 -14.19 7.59
C PHE A 77 12.68 -14.45 9.02
N ASN A 78 12.70 -15.69 9.50
CA ASN A 78 12.18 -16.00 10.83
C ASN A 78 12.94 -15.27 11.94
N ALA A 79 14.27 -15.21 11.84
CA ALA A 79 15.09 -14.47 12.80
C ALA A 79 14.80 -12.95 12.71
N PHE A 80 14.73 -12.40 11.50
CA PHE A 80 14.36 -11.01 11.30
C PHE A 80 12.97 -10.68 11.88
N ALA A 81 11.99 -11.54 11.64
CA ALA A 81 10.62 -11.34 12.13
C ALA A 81 10.50 -11.45 13.66
N ALA A 82 11.41 -12.18 14.31
CA ALA A 82 11.43 -12.31 15.76
C ALA A 82 12.20 -11.16 16.47
N GLU A 83 13.16 -10.55 15.83
CA GLU A 83 14.12 -9.63 16.45
C GLU A 83 14.07 -8.22 15.87
N GLU A 84 14.70 -7.99 14.73
CA GLU A 84 14.86 -6.66 14.11
C GLU A 84 13.55 -6.11 13.54
N GLY A 85 12.76 -6.96 12.89
CA GLY A 85 11.55 -6.58 12.16
C GLY A 85 10.51 -5.85 13.02
N PRO A 86 10.12 -6.36 14.18
CA PRO A 86 9.18 -5.70 15.08
C PRO A 86 9.67 -4.33 15.58
N VAL A 87 10.97 -4.22 15.87
CA VAL A 87 11.59 -2.96 16.32
C VAL A 87 11.51 -1.91 15.21
N LEU A 88 11.89 -2.29 13.99
CA LEU A 88 11.85 -1.40 12.84
C LEU A 88 10.42 -0.99 12.48
N HIS A 89 9.48 -1.95 12.49
CA HIS A 89 8.07 -1.69 12.23
C HIS A 89 7.47 -0.72 13.26
N LYS A 90 7.76 -0.93 14.56
CA LYS A 90 7.32 -0.03 15.61
C LYS A 90 7.90 1.37 15.44
N LYS A 91 9.20 1.47 15.13
CA LYS A 91 9.87 2.76 14.89
C LYS A 91 9.17 3.55 13.79
N ILE A 92 8.95 2.93 12.61
CA ILE A 92 8.30 3.57 11.47
C ILE A 92 6.89 4.05 11.82
N ARG A 93 6.12 3.24 12.56
CA ARG A 93 4.77 3.63 13.01
C ARG A 93 4.82 4.84 13.94
N THR A 94 5.70 4.82 14.93
CA THR A 94 5.84 5.93 15.89
C THR A 94 6.24 7.21 15.16
N GLU A 95 7.22 7.15 14.26
CA GLU A 95 7.66 8.31 13.47
C GLU A 95 6.53 8.86 12.58
N ALA A 96 5.71 7.99 11.99
CA ALA A 96 4.56 8.42 11.20
C ALA A 96 3.49 9.10 12.06
N GLU A 97 3.18 8.54 13.23
CA GLU A 97 2.23 9.11 14.19
C GLU A 97 2.68 10.49 14.70
N GLU A 98 3.97 10.63 15.02
CA GLU A 98 4.59 11.90 15.44
C GLU A 98 4.53 12.98 14.37
N GLN A 99 4.57 12.58 13.08
CA GLN A 99 4.40 13.47 11.94
C GLN A 99 2.93 13.77 11.61
N GLY A 100 1.98 13.29 12.40
CA GLY A 100 0.54 13.50 12.18
C GLY A 100 -0.08 12.61 11.12
N ILE A 101 0.59 11.55 10.70
CA ILE A 101 0.05 10.56 9.76
C ILE A 101 -0.84 9.59 10.54
N PHE A 102 -2.15 9.70 10.34
CA PHE A 102 -3.17 8.94 11.09
C PHE A 102 -3.92 7.91 10.24
N GLY A 103 -3.63 7.82 8.95
CA GLY A 103 -4.33 6.90 8.04
C GLY A 103 -3.64 6.71 6.71
N VAL A 104 -4.15 5.77 5.92
CA VAL A 104 -3.61 5.41 4.61
C VAL A 104 -4.71 5.43 3.53
N PRO A 105 -4.38 5.78 2.28
CA PRO A 105 -3.07 6.28 1.85
C PRO A 105 -2.82 7.72 2.31
N THR A 106 -1.60 8.00 2.74
CA THR A 106 -1.11 9.36 3.01
C THR A 106 0.09 9.66 2.13
N TYR A 107 0.10 10.84 1.56
CA TYR A 107 1.20 11.36 0.76
C TYR A 107 1.79 12.56 1.48
N VAL A 108 3.11 12.62 1.55
CA VAL A 108 3.83 13.76 2.12
C VAL A 108 4.70 14.35 1.01
N LEU A 109 4.50 15.64 0.75
CA LEU A 109 5.28 16.38 -0.23
C LEU A 109 5.83 17.63 0.45
N ASN A 110 7.15 17.65 0.71
CA ASN A 110 7.78 18.58 1.63
C ASN A 110 7.08 18.51 3.01
N ASP A 111 6.50 19.61 3.49
CA ASP A 111 5.78 19.66 4.78
C ASP A 111 4.26 19.57 4.62
N GLU A 112 3.76 19.34 3.40
CA GLU A 112 2.33 19.25 3.11
C GLU A 112 1.87 17.79 3.14
N ILE A 113 0.84 17.50 3.95
CA ILE A 113 0.26 16.18 4.14
C ILE A 113 -1.07 16.09 3.37
N PHE A 114 -1.20 15.06 2.54
CA PHE A 114 -2.40 14.75 1.78
C PHE A 114 -2.91 13.38 2.20
N TRP A 115 -4.06 13.33 2.84
CA TRP A 115 -4.70 12.08 3.23
C TRP A 115 -5.83 11.73 2.29
N GLY A 116 -5.69 10.62 1.59
CA GLY A 116 -6.70 10.09 0.68
C GLY A 116 -6.30 10.17 -0.80
N ARG A 117 -6.90 9.30 -1.58
CA ARG A 117 -6.65 9.18 -3.01
C ARG A 117 -7.16 10.40 -3.80
N GLU A 118 -8.16 11.08 -3.31
CA GLU A 118 -8.79 12.26 -3.90
C GLU A 118 -7.81 13.43 -4.10
N HIS A 119 -6.72 13.45 -3.35
CA HIS A 119 -5.69 14.48 -3.44
C HIS A 119 -4.67 14.26 -4.57
N LEU A 120 -4.68 13.11 -5.25
CA LEU A 120 -3.74 12.84 -6.34
C LEU A 120 -3.69 13.92 -7.43
N PRO A 121 -4.81 14.54 -7.87
CA PRO A 121 -4.76 15.66 -8.82
C PRO A 121 -4.01 16.86 -8.28
N LEU A 122 -4.20 17.21 -7.01
CA LEU A 122 -3.53 18.33 -6.37
C LEU A 122 -2.04 18.04 -6.17
N ILE A 123 -1.68 16.83 -5.74
CA ILE A 123 -0.29 16.39 -5.61
C ILE A 123 0.42 16.49 -6.97
N ARG A 124 -0.25 16.07 -8.04
CA ARG A 124 0.29 16.17 -9.41
C ARG A 124 0.54 17.62 -9.82
N LEU A 125 -0.38 18.51 -9.48
CA LEU A 125 -0.20 19.95 -9.72
C LEU A 125 1.03 20.47 -8.98
N ARG A 126 1.17 20.16 -7.69
CA ARG A 126 2.34 20.55 -6.88
C ARG A 126 3.66 20.04 -7.47
N LEU A 127 3.70 18.78 -7.88
CA LEU A 127 4.88 18.21 -8.54
C LEU A 127 5.21 18.90 -9.85
N SER A 128 4.18 19.30 -10.63
CA SER A 128 4.38 20.05 -11.86
C SER A 128 4.93 21.46 -11.59
N GLU A 129 4.40 22.17 -10.60
CA GLU A 129 4.91 23.47 -10.15
C GLU A 129 6.38 23.41 -9.69
N MET A 130 6.80 22.26 -9.17
CA MET A 130 8.18 21.99 -8.77
C MET A 130 9.07 21.56 -9.94
N GLY A 131 8.57 21.46 -11.17
CA GLY A 131 9.30 21.00 -12.35
C GLY A 131 9.60 19.49 -12.35
N LEU A 132 8.86 18.69 -11.57
CA LEU A 132 9.03 17.24 -11.43
C LEU A 132 8.08 16.42 -12.30
N SER A 133 7.28 17.06 -13.16
CA SER A 133 6.42 16.34 -14.12
C SER A 133 7.25 15.68 -15.22
N ARG A 134 6.80 14.49 -15.64
CA ARG A 134 7.38 13.82 -16.80
C ARG A 134 6.55 14.14 -18.04
N PRO A 135 7.18 14.32 -19.22
CA PRO A 135 6.46 14.64 -20.47
C PRO A 135 5.37 13.63 -20.87
N ASP A 136 5.59 12.36 -20.55
CA ASP A 136 4.67 11.25 -20.82
C ASP A 136 3.52 11.12 -19.81
N THR A 137 3.54 11.94 -18.76
CA THR A 137 2.49 11.96 -17.73
C THR A 137 1.53 13.13 -17.88
N ASP A 138 1.70 13.96 -18.88
CA ASP A 138 0.80 15.08 -19.21
C ASP A 138 -0.53 14.65 -19.85
N ALA A 139 -0.86 13.37 -19.80
CA ALA A 139 -2.21 12.92 -20.07
C ALA A 139 -3.18 13.71 -19.16
N PRO A 140 -4.28 14.26 -19.71
CA PRO A 140 -5.22 15.03 -18.93
C PRO A 140 -5.64 14.25 -17.70
N ILE A 141 -5.58 14.90 -16.54
CA ILE A 141 -6.04 14.30 -15.28
C ILE A 141 -7.49 13.92 -15.54
N ASP A 142 -7.76 12.61 -15.61
CA ASP A 142 -9.13 12.12 -15.72
C ASP A 142 -9.86 12.43 -14.41
N THR A 143 -10.41 13.63 -14.35
CA THR A 143 -11.25 14.10 -13.24
C THR A 143 -12.68 13.58 -13.37
N THR A 144 -13.04 12.91 -14.47
CA THR A 144 -14.40 12.41 -14.70
C THR A 144 -14.82 11.34 -13.68
N HIS A 145 -13.87 10.73 -12.99
CA HIS A 145 -14.12 9.76 -11.91
C HIS A 145 -13.93 10.35 -10.52
N ALA A 146 -13.54 11.62 -10.39
CA ALA A 146 -13.25 12.22 -9.10
C ALA A 146 -14.50 12.39 -8.22
N TRP A 147 -15.67 12.58 -8.83
CA TRP A 147 -16.92 12.68 -8.10
C TRP A 147 -18.14 12.50 -9.01
N ARG A 148 -18.87 11.41 -8.86
CA ARG A 148 -20.28 11.35 -9.32
C ARG A 148 -21.15 11.32 -8.08
N PRO A 149 -22.11 12.26 -7.93
CA PRO A 149 -23.12 12.12 -6.91
C PRO A 149 -23.80 10.77 -7.06
N LEU A 150 -23.97 10.08 -5.96
CA LEU A 150 -24.77 8.87 -5.92
C LEU A 150 -26.18 9.27 -6.33
N GLY A 151 -26.71 8.69 -7.41
CA GLY A 151 -28.09 8.89 -7.81
C GLY A 151 -29.05 8.53 -6.66
N PRO A 152 -30.29 9.06 -6.65
CA PRO A 152 -31.28 8.74 -5.63
C PRO A 152 -31.59 7.24 -5.69
N GLY A 153 -31.22 6.51 -4.66
CA GLY A 153 -31.46 5.06 -4.59
C GLY A 153 -30.47 4.29 -3.72
N TRP A 154 -30.16 4.80 -2.54
CA TRP A 154 -29.47 4.07 -1.45
C TRP A 154 -30.42 3.95 -0.27
#